data_a26b53510f4e99798cfeb22613d8b55d
#
_entry.id   a26b53510f4e99798cfeb22613d8b55d
#
_cell.length_a   1.000
_cell.length_b   1.000
_cell.length_c   1.000
_cell.angle_alpha   90.00
_cell.angle_beta   90.00
_cell.angle_gamma   90.00
#
_symmetry.space_group_name_H-M   'P 1'
#
loop_
_entity.id
_entity.type
_entity.pdbx_description
1 polymer ?
#
loop_
_entity_poly.entity_id
_entity_poly.type
_entity_poly.pdbx_seq_one_letter_code
_entity_poly.pdbx_strand_id
1 'polypeptide(L)'
;MNRQSLKRDFERFKRWIRRTPPFRHVSEEEHRCQCCGHRYRGNYCPRCSQKAELGRITWRSVRIGVMDVWGLGSRSMPMSIWQLLYRPGYFIGDYISGKRQLSFPPVKMLFIVAFIYANVYFWFFPEVLKLPLEEQGDLGYKLWIRQHYSLAMLVMSALAIIPTWVIFRHSPRNPHHTLPEGFFIQVLLQTLTIVLSLLTIPLDFIKSDFSTAAYDLLIMFYFFVAYKQLVGYGIWGTLWRQTLVSISVVFSFMFLIWLFYPTMLDTVIEVLDFFGYYTEYIL
;
A
#
# COMPACT_ATOMS: atom_id res chain seq x y z
N MET A 1 -14.29 27.30 24.00
CA MET A 1 -13.69 25.94 23.96
C MET A 1 -12.32 26.03 24.61
N ASN A 2 -12.11 25.30 25.72
CA ASN A 2 -10.92 25.48 26.57
C ASN A 2 -9.69 24.78 25.94
N ARG A 3 -8.56 25.50 25.83
CA ARG A 3 -7.29 25.02 25.24
C ARG A 3 -6.77 23.71 25.89
N GLN A 4 -7.12 23.47 27.16
CA GLN A 4 -6.76 22.24 27.87
C GLN A 4 -7.65 21.02 27.48
N SER A 5 -8.93 21.24 27.14
CA SER A 5 -9.81 20.16 26.67
C SER A 5 -9.35 19.67 25.29
N LEU A 6 -9.03 20.60 24.39
CA LEU A 6 -8.50 20.28 23.06
C LEU A 6 -7.18 19.46 23.11
N LYS A 7 -6.27 19.81 24.03
CA LYS A 7 -5.03 19.03 24.22
C LYS A 7 -5.31 17.61 24.70
N ARG A 8 -6.26 17.44 25.65
CA ARG A 8 -6.65 16.11 26.16
C ARG A 8 -7.30 15.24 25.07
N ASP A 9 -8.17 15.83 24.27
CA ASP A 9 -8.85 15.10 23.20
C ASP A 9 -7.87 14.72 22.08
N PHE A 10 -6.91 15.59 21.76
CA PHE A 10 -5.84 15.29 20.82
C PHE A 10 -4.92 14.16 21.31
N GLU A 11 -4.57 14.12 22.61
CA GLU A 11 -3.79 13.01 23.18
C GLU A 11 -4.60 11.70 23.27
N ARG A 12 -5.92 11.77 23.48
CA ARG A 12 -6.83 10.61 23.39
C ARG A 12 -6.87 10.07 21.95
N PHE A 13 -7.01 10.95 20.95
CA PHE A 13 -7.00 10.59 19.54
C PHE A 13 -5.69 9.95 19.11
N LYS A 14 -4.55 10.52 19.51
CA LYS A 14 -3.23 9.92 19.26
C LYS A 14 -3.10 8.53 19.88
N ARG A 15 -3.59 8.32 21.10
CA ARG A 15 -3.58 7.00 21.76
C ARG A 15 -4.48 6.01 21.04
N TRP A 16 -5.65 6.45 20.57
CA TRP A 16 -6.57 5.61 19.80
C TRP A 16 -5.96 5.14 18.46
N ILE A 17 -5.35 6.05 17.70
CA ILE A 17 -4.67 5.71 16.45
C ILE A 17 -3.53 4.69 16.66
N ARG A 18 -2.83 4.76 17.80
CA ARG A 18 -1.72 3.85 18.11
C ARG A 18 -2.17 2.46 18.58
N ARG A 19 -3.43 2.31 18.99
CA ARG A 19 -3.93 1.03 19.50
C ARG A 19 -4.04 0.02 18.35
N THR A 20 -3.52 -1.19 18.58
CA THR A 20 -3.80 -2.35 17.74
C THR A 20 -5.20 -2.87 18.02
N PRO A 21 -5.92 -3.41 17.02
CA PRO A 21 -7.20 -4.07 17.27
C PRO A 21 -7.05 -5.21 18.29
N PRO A 22 -8.07 -5.46 19.11
CA PRO A 22 -8.02 -6.56 20.09
C PRO A 22 -7.89 -7.91 19.39
N PHE A 23 -7.12 -8.82 20.00
CA PHE A 23 -7.00 -10.19 19.54
C PHE A 23 -8.30 -10.97 19.77
N ARG A 24 -8.53 -12.01 18.94
CA ARG A 24 -9.59 -12.99 19.20
C ARG A 24 -9.30 -13.73 20.51
N HIS A 25 -10.36 -14.10 21.23
CA HIS A 25 -10.26 -14.89 22.44
C HIS A 25 -9.52 -16.21 22.16
N VAL A 26 -8.58 -16.58 23.03
CA VAL A 26 -7.85 -17.84 22.92
C VAL A 26 -8.71 -18.92 23.59
N SER A 27 -8.93 -20.04 22.91
CA SER A 27 -9.63 -21.19 23.51
C SER A 27 -8.76 -21.83 24.58
N GLU A 28 -9.30 -22.03 25.76
CA GLU A 28 -8.63 -22.75 26.86
C GLU A 28 -8.86 -24.26 26.79
N GLU A 29 -9.73 -24.74 25.90
CA GLU A 29 -10.03 -26.14 25.72
C GLU A 29 -8.84 -26.91 25.13
N GLU A 30 -8.71 -28.17 25.54
CA GLU A 30 -7.70 -29.07 24.99
C GLU A 30 -8.19 -29.69 23.69
N HIS A 31 -7.43 -29.49 22.62
CA HIS A 31 -7.74 -30.00 21.29
C HIS A 31 -6.72 -31.06 20.84
N ARG A 32 -7.19 -32.05 20.09
CA ARG A 32 -6.33 -32.97 19.34
C ARG A 32 -6.30 -32.56 17.87
N CYS A 33 -5.12 -32.23 17.36
CA CYS A 33 -4.97 -31.82 15.97
C CYS A 33 -5.36 -32.94 15.00
N GLN A 34 -6.28 -32.67 14.09
CA GLN A 34 -6.73 -33.63 13.07
C GLN A 34 -5.66 -33.93 12.02
N CYS A 35 -4.66 -33.02 11.84
CA CYS A 35 -3.60 -33.19 10.86
C CYS A 35 -2.41 -34.01 11.42
N CYS A 36 -1.88 -33.63 12.58
CA CYS A 36 -0.64 -34.21 13.12
C CYS A 36 -0.83 -35.02 14.45
N GLY A 37 -2.07 -35.11 14.96
CA GLY A 37 -2.39 -35.83 16.20
C GLY A 37 -1.91 -35.17 17.50
N HIS A 38 -1.22 -34.03 17.43
CA HIS A 38 -0.67 -33.35 18.61
C HIS A 38 -1.79 -32.78 19.50
N ARG A 39 -1.69 -32.94 20.82
CA ARG A 39 -2.61 -32.36 21.80
C ARG A 39 -2.09 -30.97 22.19
N TYR A 40 -2.98 -29.98 22.20
CA TYR A 40 -2.61 -28.61 22.50
C TYR A 40 -3.83 -27.80 23.02
N ARG A 41 -3.55 -26.67 23.64
CA ARG A 41 -4.56 -25.68 24.01
C ARG A 41 -4.41 -24.45 23.14
N GLY A 42 -5.51 -23.84 22.79
CA GLY A 42 -5.54 -22.64 21.94
C GLY A 42 -6.16 -22.85 20.57
N ASN A 43 -6.26 -21.79 19.80
CA ASN A 43 -6.98 -21.77 18.53
C ASN A 43 -6.25 -22.43 17.35
N TYR A 44 -4.94 -22.69 17.48
CA TYR A 44 -4.11 -23.26 16.41
C TYR A 44 -3.11 -24.26 16.99
N CYS A 45 -2.88 -25.35 16.28
CA CYS A 45 -1.90 -26.33 16.63
C CYS A 45 -0.47 -25.74 16.55
N PRO A 46 0.35 -25.80 17.62
CA PRO A 46 1.71 -25.26 17.60
C PRO A 46 2.66 -26.01 16.67
N ARG A 47 2.35 -27.28 16.32
CA ARG A 47 3.20 -28.12 15.50
C ARG A 47 2.99 -27.96 14.00
N CYS A 48 1.72 -27.80 13.54
CA CYS A 48 1.40 -27.73 12.11
C CYS A 48 0.54 -26.50 11.75
N SER A 49 0.27 -25.61 12.71
CA SER A 49 -0.52 -24.37 12.55
C SER A 49 -1.96 -24.58 12.09
N GLN A 50 -2.48 -25.82 12.17
CA GLN A 50 -3.88 -26.10 11.82
C GLN A 50 -4.82 -25.51 12.87
N LYS A 51 -5.93 -24.90 12.41
CA LYS A 51 -6.97 -24.36 13.27
C LYS A 51 -7.65 -25.49 14.06
N ALA A 52 -7.96 -25.25 15.34
CA ALA A 52 -8.51 -26.26 16.25
C ALA A 52 -9.86 -26.80 15.79
N GLU A 53 -10.77 -25.97 15.35
CA GLU A 53 -12.15 -26.29 15.00
C GLU A 53 -12.34 -26.44 13.49
N LEU A 54 -11.68 -27.40 12.85
CA LEU A 54 -11.98 -27.79 11.48
C LEU A 54 -12.92 -29.01 11.51
N GLY A 55 -14.22 -28.73 11.54
CA GLY A 55 -15.25 -29.74 11.30
C GLY A 55 -15.40 -30.09 9.81
N ARG A 56 -16.42 -30.91 9.47
CA ARG A 56 -16.76 -31.18 8.06
C ARG A 56 -17.09 -29.87 7.35
N ILE A 57 -16.79 -29.81 6.04
CA ILE A 57 -17.10 -28.66 5.20
C ILE A 57 -18.62 -28.49 5.15
N THR A 58 -19.10 -27.38 5.67
CA THR A 58 -20.51 -27.00 5.69
C THR A 58 -20.64 -25.59 5.08
N TRP A 59 -21.84 -25.22 4.68
CA TRP A 59 -22.12 -23.85 4.21
C TRP A 59 -21.73 -22.80 5.25
N ARG A 60 -21.81 -23.15 6.53
CA ARG A 60 -21.32 -22.29 7.61
C ARG A 60 -19.80 -22.11 7.56
N SER A 61 -19.02 -23.18 7.31
CA SER A 61 -17.55 -23.09 7.19
C SER A 61 -17.12 -22.34 5.93
N VAL A 62 -17.85 -22.50 4.82
CA VAL A 62 -17.65 -21.71 3.59
C VAL A 62 -17.89 -20.22 3.86
N ARG A 63 -19.02 -19.89 4.50
CA ARG A 63 -19.33 -18.50 4.88
C ARG A 63 -18.27 -17.91 5.81
N ILE A 64 -17.80 -18.67 6.81
CA ILE A 64 -16.73 -18.22 7.72
C ILE A 64 -15.43 -18.00 6.93
N GLY A 65 -15.06 -18.88 6.01
CA GLY A 65 -13.89 -18.72 5.15
C GLY A 65 -13.96 -17.46 4.28
N VAL A 66 -15.11 -17.19 3.69
CA VAL A 66 -15.36 -15.95 2.93
C VAL A 66 -15.29 -14.73 3.84
N MET A 67 -15.90 -14.78 5.03
CA MET A 67 -15.88 -13.68 6.00
C MET A 67 -14.50 -13.47 6.63
N ASP A 68 -13.64 -14.48 6.70
CA ASP A 68 -12.24 -14.30 7.14
C ASP A 68 -11.42 -13.48 6.13
N VAL A 69 -11.76 -13.52 4.85
CA VAL A 69 -11.13 -12.70 3.80
C VAL A 69 -11.81 -11.34 3.66
N TRP A 70 -13.15 -11.33 3.53
CA TRP A 70 -13.95 -10.14 3.17
C TRP A 70 -14.76 -9.54 4.33
N GLY A 71 -14.80 -10.21 5.48
CA GLY A 71 -15.57 -9.76 6.63
C GLY A 71 -14.86 -8.71 7.50
N LEU A 72 -15.43 -8.44 8.69
CA LEU A 72 -14.92 -7.45 9.66
C LEU A 72 -13.92 -8.05 10.66
N GLY A 73 -13.38 -9.23 10.39
CA GLY A 73 -12.35 -9.84 11.24
C GLY A 73 -11.02 -9.09 11.21
N SER A 74 -10.22 -9.21 12.27
CA SER A 74 -8.92 -8.53 12.38
C SER A 74 -7.93 -8.85 11.24
N ARG A 75 -8.08 -10.03 10.61
CA ARG A 75 -7.28 -10.47 9.46
C ARG A 75 -7.96 -10.25 8.11
N SER A 76 -9.13 -9.65 8.09
CA SER A 76 -9.88 -9.40 6.86
C SER A 76 -9.23 -8.31 6.02
N MET A 77 -9.41 -8.40 4.71
CA MET A 77 -8.88 -7.41 3.78
C MET A 77 -9.51 -6.01 4.00
N PRO A 78 -10.84 -5.85 4.14
CA PRO A 78 -11.44 -4.55 4.39
C PRO A 78 -10.95 -3.89 5.67
N MET A 79 -10.75 -4.65 6.75
CA MET A 79 -10.23 -4.11 8.01
C MET A 79 -8.77 -3.70 7.89
N SER A 80 -7.97 -4.44 7.10
CA SER A 80 -6.58 -4.08 6.82
C SER A 80 -6.49 -2.80 5.98
N ILE A 81 -7.34 -2.66 4.95
CA ILE A 81 -7.44 -1.43 4.13
C ILE A 81 -7.88 -0.26 5.01
N TRP A 82 -8.89 -0.44 5.86
CA TRP A 82 -9.33 0.61 6.77
C TRP A 82 -8.21 1.08 7.69
N GLN A 83 -7.45 0.16 8.31
CA GLN A 83 -6.30 0.51 9.12
C GLN A 83 -5.21 1.22 8.33
N LEU A 84 -4.97 0.80 7.07
CA LEU A 84 -4.02 1.43 6.18
C LEU A 84 -4.42 2.87 5.82
N LEU A 85 -5.72 3.17 5.73
CA LEU A 85 -6.22 4.53 5.46
C LEU A 85 -6.08 5.46 6.67
N TYR A 86 -6.51 5.05 7.87
CA TYR A 86 -6.54 5.99 9.01
C TYR A 86 -5.26 6.02 9.84
N ARG A 87 -4.41 4.98 9.78
CA ARG A 87 -3.14 4.90 10.53
C ARG A 87 -2.01 4.24 9.74
N PRO A 88 -1.70 4.71 8.51
CA PRO A 88 -0.86 3.99 7.56
C PRO A 88 0.50 3.59 8.14
N GLY A 89 1.25 4.51 8.69
CA GLY A 89 2.60 4.23 9.20
C GLY A 89 2.61 3.35 10.45
N TYR A 90 1.61 3.46 11.33
CA TYR A 90 1.51 2.57 12.50
C TYR A 90 1.12 1.15 12.08
N PHE A 91 0.24 0.98 11.10
CA PHE A 91 -0.13 -0.33 10.56
C PHE A 91 1.07 -1.03 9.92
N ILE A 92 1.83 -0.30 9.11
CA ILE A 92 3.09 -0.79 8.51
C ILE A 92 4.09 -1.17 9.61
N GLY A 93 4.26 -0.32 10.62
CA GLY A 93 5.14 -0.58 11.76
C GLY A 93 4.73 -1.81 12.58
N ASP A 94 3.43 -2.00 12.83
CA ASP A 94 2.89 -3.18 13.51
C ASP A 94 3.20 -4.46 12.71
N TYR A 95 3.06 -4.42 11.38
CA TYR A 95 3.40 -5.56 10.51
C TYR A 95 4.88 -5.94 10.55
N ILE A 96 5.77 -4.94 10.43
CA ILE A 96 7.23 -5.14 10.49
C ILE A 96 7.67 -5.62 11.86
N SER A 97 7.10 -5.09 12.94
CA SER A 97 7.40 -5.52 14.31
C SER A 97 6.90 -6.93 14.67
N GLY A 98 6.32 -7.67 13.70
CA GLY A 98 5.93 -9.06 13.85
C GLY A 98 4.45 -9.31 14.15
N LYS A 99 3.60 -8.28 14.27
CA LYS A 99 2.15 -8.42 14.50
C LYS A 99 1.40 -8.81 13.22
N ARG A 100 1.94 -9.76 12.46
CA ARG A 100 1.44 -10.17 11.13
C ARG A 100 0.07 -10.83 11.15
N GLN A 101 -0.34 -11.34 12.32
CA GLN A 101 -1.65 -11.99 12.49
C GLN A 101 -2.83 -11.00 12.51
N LEU A 102 -2.55 -9.70 12.64
CA LEU A 102 -3.56 -8.64 12.67
C LEU A 102 -3.85 -8.03 11.29
N SER A 103 -3.14 -8.48 10.26
CA SER A 103 -3.26 -7.92 8.92
C SER A 103 -3.47 -9.01 7.87
N PHE A 104 -4.14 -8.64 6.79
CA PHE A 104 -4.16 -9.45 5.58
C PHE A 104 -2.76 -9.48 4.95
N PRO A 105 -2.32 -10.59 4.30
CA PRO A 105 -0.99 -10.66 3.70
C PRO A 105 -0.77 -9.56 2.65
N PRO A 106 0.25 -8.68 2.80
CA PRO A 106 0.40 -7.46 2.00
C PRO A 106 0.47 -7.68 0.49
N VAL A 107 1.27 -8.67 0.05
CA VAL A 107 1.42 -8.96 -1.38
C VAL A 107 0.10 -9.44 -1.99
N LYS A 108 -0.64 -10.31 -1.29
CA LYS A 108 -1.97 -10.74 -1.75
C LYS A 108 -2.95 -9.57 -1.79
N MET A 109 -2.86 -8.66 -0.80
CA MET A 109 -3.70 -7.46 -0.75
C MET A 109 -3.41 -6.54 -1.93
N LEU A 110 -2.14 -6.30 -2.26
CA LEU A 110 -1.73 -5.52 -3.41
C LEU A 110 -2.33 -6.07 -4.71
N PHE A 111 -2.17 -7.39 -4.96
CA PHE A 111 -2.70 -8.01 -6.18
C PHE A 111 -4.22 -7.92 -6.28
N ILE A 112 -4.95 -8.19 -5.19
CA ILE A 112 -6.41 -8.13 -5.19
C ILE A 112 -6.89 -6.69 -5.43
N VAL A 113 -6.32 -5.72 -4.72
CA VAL A 113 -6.72 -4.30 -4.86
C VAL A 113 -6.36 -3.77 -6.25
N ALA A 114 -5.18 -4.12 -6.78
CA ALA A 114 -4.77 -3.74 -8.12
C ALA A 114 -5.67 -4.36 -9.19
N PHE A 115 -6.08 -5.63 -9.03
CA PHE A 115 -7.03 -6.28 -9.92
C PHE A 115 -8.40 -5.59 -9.89
N ILE A 116 -8.91 -5.28 -8.70
CA ILE A 116 -10.18 -4.54 -8.55
C ILE A 116 -10.07 -3.17 -9.23
N TYR A 117 -9.01 -2.42 -8.96
CA TYR A 117 -8.78 -1.09 -9.55
C TYR A 117 -8.76 -1.16 -11.08
N ALA A 118 -7.98 -2.08 -11.66
CA ALA A 118 -7.87 -2.21 -13.11
C ALA A 118 -9.24 -2.49 -13.74
N ASN A 119 -10.03 -3.44 -13.18
CA ASN A 119 -11.35 -3.77 -13.72
C ASN A 119 -12.35 -2.62 -13.57
N VAL A 120 -12.37 -1.94 -12.42
CA VAL A 120 -13.25 -0.78 -12.19
C VAL A 120 -12.87 0.36 -13.12
N TYR A 121 -11.57 0.65 -13.26
CA TYR A 121 -11.09 1.70 -14.15
C TYR A 121 -11.45 1.44 -15.62
N PHE A 122 -11.24 0.22 -16.13
CA PHE A 122 -11.61 -0.15 -17.49
C PHE A 122 -13.11 -0.15 -17.73
N TRP A 123 -13.91 -0.43 -16.71
CA TRP A 123 -15.37 -0.34 -16.82
C TRP A 123 -15.84 1.10 -16.99
N PHE A 124 -15.25 2.04 -16.26
CA PHE A 124 -15.60 3.46 -16.37
C PHE A 124 -14.97 4.15 -17.59
N PHE A 125 -13.79 3.70 -18.03
CA PHE A 125 -13.02 4.30 -19.13
C PHE A 125 -12.69 3.27 -20.22
N PRO A 126 -13.66 2.69 -20.95
CA PRO A 126 -13.44 1.66 -21.95
C PRO A 126 -12.67 2.19 -23.17
N GLU A 127 -12.67 3.49 -23.44
CA GLU A 127 -11.94 4.13 -24.55
C GLU A 127 -10.42 3.94 -24.46
N VAL A 128 -9.91 3.78 -23.25
CA VAL A 128 -8.49 3.53 -22.98
C VAL A 128 -7.99 2.22 -23.61
N LEU A 129 -8.88 1.23 -23.83
CA LEU A 129 -8.59 -0.03 -24.50
C LEU A 129 -8.67 0.05 -26.03
N LYS A 130 -9.30 1.11 -26.59
CA LYS A 130 -9.57 1.28 -28.01
C LYS A 130 -8.56 2.15 -28.74
N LEU A 131 -7.41 2.46 -28.13
CA LEU A 131 -6.35 3.22 -28.80
C LEU A 131 -5.86 2.46 -30.03
N PRO A 132 -5.78 3.11 -31.21
CA PRO A 132 -5.36 2.46 -32.46
C PRO A 132 -3.94 1.94 -32.36
N LEU A 133 -3.70 0.80 -33.06
CA LEU A 133 -2.40 0.09 -33.07
C LEU A 133 -1.25 0.94 -33.63
N GLU A 134 -1.54 1.92 -34.48
CA GLU A 134 -0.53 2.82 -35.08
C GLU A 134 0.08 3.81 -34.07
N GLU A 135 -0.66 4.21 -33.03
CA GLU A 135 -0.11 5.00 -31.92
C GLU A 135 0.61 4.15 -30.88
N GLN A 136 0.63 2.82 -31.04
CA GLN A 136 1.18 1.88 -30.06
C GLN A 136 2.71 1.86 -30.03
N GLY A 137 3.41 2.34 -31.05
CA GLY A 137 4.87 2.33 -31.11
C GLY A 137 5.52 3.06 -29.93
N ASP A 138 5.10 4.28 -29.67
CA ASP A 138 5.61 5.11 -28.56
C ASP A 138 4.91 4.85 -27.23
N LEU A 139 3.73 4.20 -27.25
CA LEU A 139 2.91 3.89 -26.07
C LEU A 139 3.06 2.46 -25.56
N GLY A 140 3.90 1.63 -26.16
CA GLY A 140 4.00 0.19 -25.85
C GLY A 140 4.21 -0.10 -24.34
N TYR A 141 5.07 0.67 -23.66
CA TYR A 141 5.28 0.54 -22.21
C TYR A 141 4.04 0.95 -21.38
N LYS A 142 3.28 1.99 -21.81
CA LYS A 142 2.05 2.43 -21.13
C LYS A 142 0.97 1.36 -21.23
N LEU A 143 0.82 0.74 -22.39
CA LEU A 143 -0.09 -0.39 -22.59
C LEU A 143 0.33 -1.61 -21.76
N TRP A 144 1.62 -1.94 -21.74
CA TRP A 144 2.14 -3.04 -20.93
C TRP A 144 1.87 -2.79 -19.43
N ILE A 145 2.13 -1.59 -18.91
CA ILE A 145 1.82 -1.21 -17.52
C ILE A 145 0.34 -1.38 -17.24
N ARG A 146 -0.54 -0.97 -18.14
CA ARG A 146 -1.99 -1.11 -17.97
C ARG A 146 -2.44 -2.57 -17.95
N GLN A 147 -1.94 -3.38 -18.89
CA GLN A 147 -2.27 -4.81 -18.95
C GLN A 147 -1.74 -5.59 -17.75
N HIS A 148 -0.57 -5.21 -17.25
CA HIS A 148 0.11 -5.88 -16.13
C HIS A 148 0.19 -4.97 -14.89
N TYR A 149 -0.88 -4.22 -14.60
CA TYR A 149 -0.87 -3.18 -13.56
C TYR A 149 -0.38 -3.69 -12.21
N SER A 150 -0.83 -4.87 -11.75
CA SER A 150 -0.40 -5.46 -10.48
C SER A 150 1.11 -5.77 -10.46
N LEU A 151 1.65 -6.25 -11.58
CA LEU A 151 3.08 -6.53 -11.73
C LEU A 151 3.88 -5.24 -11.78
N ALA A 152 3.42 -4.24 -12.53
CA ALA A 152 4.04 -2.92 -12.58
C ALA A 152 4.12 -2.29 -11.18
N MET A 153 3.05 -2.35 -10.37
CA MET A 153 3.06 -1.87 -8.99
C MET A 153 4.05 -2.64 -8.11
N LEU A 154 4.21 -3.94 -8.32
CA LEU A 154 5.21 -4.73 -7.60
C LEU A 154 6.65 -4.34 -7.99
N VAL A 155 6.91 -4.10 -9.27
CA VAL A 155 8.21 -3.61 -9.77
C VAL A 155 8.51 -2.22 -9.18
N MET A 156 7.56 -1.30 -9.20
CA MET A 156 7.70 0.02 -8.57
C MET A 156 8.00 -0.09 -7.07
N SER A 157 7.33 -1.02 -6.37
CA SER A 157 7.64 -1.30 -4.97
C SER A 157 9.08 -1.77 -4.78
N ALA A 158 9.56 -2.66 -5.67
CA ALA A 158 10.93 -3.17 -5.63
C ALA A 158 11.97 -2.07 -5.85
N LEU A 159 11.75 -1.17 -6.81
CA LEU A 159 12.63 -0.02 -7.09
C LEU A 159 12.76 0.93 -5.88
N ALA A 160 11.67 1.12 -5.15
CA ALA A 160 11.64 1.99 -3.99
C ALA A 160 12.32 1.40 -2.73
N ILE A 161 12.67 0.10 -2.71
CA ILE A 161 13.27 -0.55 -1.54
C ILE A 161 14.62 0.08 -1.18
N ILE A 162 15.53 0.14 -2.15
CA ILE A 162 16.90 0.60 -1.92
C ILE A 162 16.92 2.06 -1.49
N PRO A 163 16.29 3.02 -2.20
CA PRO A 163 16.24 4.41 -1.77
C PRO A 163 15.63 4.57 -0.37
N THR A 164 14.52 3.90 -0.10
CA THR A 164 13.87 3.98 1.22
C THR A 164 14.78 3.42 2.31
N TRP A 165 15.40 2.27 2.08
CA TRP A 165 16.31 1.65 3.05
C TRP A 165 17.51 2.55 3.34
N VAL A 166 18.17 3.11 2.34
CA VAL A 166 19.33 4.00 2.52
C VAL A 166 18.95 5.25 3.30
N ILE A 167 17.85 5.90 2.93
CA ILE A 167 17.46 7.20 3.47
C ILE A 167 16.87 7.08 4.90
N PHE A 168 16.16 5.97 5.19
CA PHE A 168 15.48 5.79 6.47
C PHE A 168 16.13 4.77 7.42
N ARG A 169 17.27 4.16 7.06
CA ARG A 169 17.95 3.13 7.90
C ARG A 169 18.34 3.59 9.31
N HIS A 170 18.52 4.88 9.53
CA HIS A 170 18.83 5.45 10.84
C HIS A 170 17.64 6.16 11.48
N SER A 171 16.46 5.63 11.28
CA SER A 171 15.24 6.24 11.79
C SER A 171 15.11 6.13 13.31
N PRO A 172 14.56 7.16 14.00
CA PRO A 172 14.41 7.14 15.46
C PRO A 172 13.53 6.03 16.01
N ARG A 173 12.49 5.63 15.25
CA ARG A 173 11.49 4.66 15.72
C ARG A 173 11.77 3.22 15.29
N ASN A 174 12.23 3.03 14.07
CA ASN A 174 12.54 1.71 13.49
C ASN A 174 13.98 1.70 12.95
N PRO A 175 15.00 1.74 13.82
CA PRO A 175 16.39 1.70 13.38
C PRO A 175 16.70 0.34 12.76
N HIS A 176 17.54 0.35 11.71
CA HIS A 176 18.08 -0.87 11.11
C HIS A 176 17.04 -1.84 10.52
N HIS A 177 15.95 -1.34 9.92
CA HIS A 177 15.06 -2.21 9.17
C HIS A 177 15.82 -2.90 8.02
N THR A 178 15.48 -4.16 7.78
CA THR A 178 16.10 -5.00 6.76
C THR A 178 15.55 -4.70 5.37
N LEU A 179 16.26 -5.09 4.30
CA LEU A 179 15.74 -4.95 2.93
C LEU A 179 14.38 -5.64 2.70
N PRO A 180 14.13 -6.89 3.20
CA PRO A 180 12.81 -7.50 3.12
C PRO A 180 11.71 -6.71 3.86
N GLU A 181 12.03 -6.09 4.98
CA GLU A 181 11.09 -5.19 5.67
C GLU A 181 10.79 -3.95 4.83
N GLY A 182 11.81 -3.38 4.16
CA GLY A 182 11.66 -2.31 3.19
C GLY A 182 10.73 -2.69 2.05
N PHE A 183 10.81 -3.91 1.54
CA PHE A 183 9.88 -4.42 0.54
C PHE A 183 8.42 -4.38 1.02
N PHE A 184 8.13 -4.89 2.22
CA PHE A 184 6.77 -4.86 2.76
C PHE A 184 6.27 -3.44 3.05
N ILE A 185 7.16 -2.51 3.44
CA ILE A 185 6.81 -1.08 3.56
C ILE A 185 6.29 -0.57 2.21
N GLN A 186 7.03 -0.81 1.13
CA GLN A 186 6.66 -0.33 -0.20
C GLN A 186 5.40 -1.00 -0.75
N VAL A 187 5.25 -2.31 -0.58
CA VAL A 187 4.02 -3.04 -0.97
C VAL A 187 2.78 -2.46 -0.30
N LEU A 188 2.87 -2.13 1.00
CA LEU A 188 1.75 -1.52 1.73
C LEU A 188 1.50 -0.07 1.30
N LEU A 189 2.54 0.71 1.02
CA LEU A 189 2.40 2.06 0.49
C LEU A 189 1.79 2.05 -0.91
N GLN A 190 2.19 1.14 -1.80
CA GLN A 190 1.58 0.99 -3.12
C GLN A 190 0.12 0.55 -3.02
N THR A 191 -0.19 -0.36 -2.09
CA THR A 191 -1.59 -0.73 -1.84
C THR A 191 -2.42 0.48 -1.40
N LEU A 192 -1.86 1.33 -0.54
CA LEU A 192 -2.50 2.59 -0.12
C LEU A 192 -2.75 3.51 -1.32
N THR A 193 -1.75 3.69 -2.20
CA THR A 193 -1.88 4.48 -3.43
C THR A 193 -3.04 3.97 -4.30
N ILE A 194 -3.10 2.66 -4.56
CA ILE A 194 -4.15 2.07 -5.39
C ILE A 194 -5.54 2.23 -4.74
N VAL A 195 -5.63 2.10 -3.41
CA VAL A 195 -6.90 2.35 -2.69
C VAL A 195 -7.33 3.81 -2.82
N LEU A 196 -6.40 4.76 -2.72
CA LEU A 196 -6.68 6.17 -2.93
C LEU A 196 -7.09 6.44 -4.38
N SER A 197 -6.40 5.85 -5.37
CA SER A 197 -6.79 5.93 -6.78
C SER A 197 -8.20 5.41 -7.01
N LEU A 198 -8.58 4.30 -6.37
CA LEU A 198 -9.93 3.74 -6.47
C LEU A 198 -11.00 4.70 -5.93
N LEU A 199 -10.70 5.38 -4.83
CA LEU A 199 -11.61 6.37 -4.22
C LEU A 199 -11.70 7.66 -5.04
N THR A 200 -10.70 7.99 -5.84
CA THR A 200 -10.65 9.22 -6.65
C THR A 200 -11.12 9.02 -8.10
N ILE A 201 -11.43 7.80 -8.54
CA ILE A 201 -11.98 7.52 -9.88
C ILE A 201 -13.14 8.50 -10.27
N PRO A 202 -14.07 8.86 -9.37
CA PRO A 202 -15.12 9.85 -9.73
C PRO A 202 -14.57 11.23 -10.11
N LEU A 203 -13.39 11.61 -9.62
CA LEU A 203 -12.76 12.89 -9.98
C LEU A 203 -12.17 12.87 -11.38
N ASP A 204 -11.80 11.69 -11.91
CA ASP A 204 -11.26 11.54 -13.27
C ASP A 204 -12.30 11.88 -14.34
N PHE A 205 -13.61 11.84 -14.01
CA PHE A 205 -14.68 12.31 -14.90
C PHE A 205 -14.64 13.82 -15.12
N ILE A 206 -14.07 14.58 -14.20
CA ILE A 206 -14.01 16.05 -14.28
C ILE A 206 -12.95 16.49 -15.31
N LYS A 207 -11.97 15.61 -15.63
CA LYS A 207 -10.89 15.84 -16.62
C LYS A 207 -10.27 17.25 -16.54
N SER A 208 -9.97 17.72 -15.34
CA SER A 208 -9.34 19.02 -15.13
C SER A 208 -7.94 18.86 -14.54
N ASP A 209 -7.03 19.76 -14.91
CA ASP A 209 -5.67 19.79 -14.33
C ASP A 209 -5.72 19.91 -12.81
N PHE A 210 -6.76 20.60 -12.29
CA PHE A 210 -7.01 20.70 -10.87
C PHE A 210 -7.29 19.35 -10.21
N SER A 211 -8.05 18.44 -10.85
CA SER A 211 -8.33 17.10 -10.28
C SER A 211 -7.07 16.25 -10.17
N THR A 212 -6.19 16.32 -11.17
CA THR A 212 -4.90 15.63 -11.18
C THR A 212 -3.99 16.16 -10.09
N ALA A 213 -3.84 17.49 -10.00
CA ALA A 213 -3.02 18.11 -8.95
C ALA A 213 -3.56 17.81 -7.53
N ALA A 214 -4.86 17.81 -7.35
CA ALA A 214 -5.49 17.46 -6.06
C ALA A 214 -5.22 16.00 -5.66
N TYR A 215 -5.25 15.09 -6.63
CA TYR A 215 -4.91 13.68 -6.40
C TYR A 215 -3.43 13.50 -6.00
N ASP A 216 -2.50 14.13 -6.71
CA ASP A 216 -1.07 14.06 -6.42
C ASP A 216 -0.74 14.64 -5.03
N LEU A 217 -1.37 15.75 -4.66
CA LEU A 217 -1.26 16.33 -3.31
C LEU A 217 -1.81 15.40 -2.23
N LEU A 218 -2.93 14.70 -2.50
CA LEU A 218 -3.52 13.73 -1.59
C LEU A 218 -2.55 12.57 -1.34
N ILE A 219 -1.98 11.98 -2.39
CA ILE A 219 -0.99 10.91 -2.28
C ILE A 219 0.23 11.38 -1.50
N MET A 220 0.79 12.54 -1.85
CA MET A 220 1.96 13.09 -1.18
C MET A 220 1.71 13.34 0.31
N PHE A 221 0.52 13.81 0.67
CA PHE A 221 0.09 13.98 2.05
C PHE A 221 0.01 12.64 2.79
N TYR A 222 -0.61 11.61 2.19
CA TYR A 222 -0.72 10.29 2.81
C TYR A 222 0.64 9.61 2.99
N PHE A 223 1.54 9.73 2.04
CA PHE A 223 2.92 9.25 2.16
C PHE A 223 3.67 9.98 3.29
N PHE A 224 3.49 11.30 3.39
CA PHE A 224 4.06 12.08 4.50
C PHE A 224 3.55 11.59 5.84
N VAL A 225 2.25 11.38 6.00
CA VAL A 225 1.64 10.84 7.23
C VAL A 225 2.18 9.44 7.53
N ALA A 226 2.25 8.57 6.52
CA ALA A 226 2.76 7.21 6.65
C ALA A 226 4.22 7.19 7.13
N TYR A 227 5.11 7.92 6.45
CA TYR A 227 6.53 7.99 6.84
C TYR A 227 6.70 8.65 8.21
N LYS A 228 6.00 9.73 8.51
CA LYS A 228 6.07 10.38 9.83
C LYS A 228 5.65 9.46 10.97
N GLN A 229 4.59 8.68 10.78
CA GLN A 229 4.12 7.70 11.76
C GLN A 229 5.09 6.52 11.90
N LEU A 230 5.64 6.03 10.79
CA LEU A 230 6.53 4.88 10.74
C LEU A 230 7.91 5.19 11.33
N VAL A 231 8.52 6.28 10.89
CA VAL A 231 9.94 6.59 11.11
C VAL A 231 10.16 7.46 12.34
N GLY A 232 9.23 8.38 12.63
CA GLY A 232 9.24 9.20 13.84
C GLY A 232 10.12 10.45 13.78
N TYR A 233 10.59 10.87 12.59
CA TYR A 233 11.28 12.15 12.41
C TYR A 233 10.34 13.35 12.63
N GLY A 234 10.90 14.53 12.86
CA GLY A 234 10.16 15.80 12.82
C GLY A 234 9.59 16.08 11.42
N ILE A 235 8.72 17.09 11.31
CA ILE A 235 8.04 17.46 10.04
C ILE A 235 9.06 17.68 8.93
N TRP A 236 10.01 18.58 9.10
CA TRP A 236 11.04 18.89 8.11
C TRP A 236 11.95 17.71 7.80
N GLY A 237 12.33 16.94 8.84
CA GLY A 237 13.12 15.74 8.68
C GLY A 237 12.43 14.64 7.87
N THR A 238 11.10 14.56 7.88
CA THR A 238 10.32 13.61 7.07
C THR A 238 10.16 14.14 5.65
N LEU A 239 9.82 15.42 5.48
CA LEU A 239 9.56 16.03 4.17
C LEU A 239 10.76 15.89 3.22
N TRP A 240 11.93 16.37 3.60
CA TRP A 240 13.07 16.33 2.70
C TRP A 240 13.52 14.90 2.36
N ARG A 241 13.41 13.95 3.32
CA ARG A 241 13.72 12.54 3.07
C ARG A 241 12.73 11.89 2.13
N GLN A 242 11.43 12.17 2.32
CA GLN A 242 10.39 11.70 1.40
C GLN A 242 10.62 12.22 -0.02
N THR A 243 10.92 13.50 -0.17
CA THR A 243 11.26 14.10 -1.48
C THR A 243 12.44 13.40 -2.12
N LEU A 244 13.49 13.10 -1.37
CA LEU A 244 14.65 12.35 -1.87
C LEU A 244 14.28 10.93 -2.31
N VAL A 245 13.44 10.23 -1.55
CA VAL A 245 12.93 8.88 -1.96
C VAL A 245 12.15 9.00 -3.26
N SER A 246 11.21 9.95 -3.36
CA SER A 246 10.40 10.14 -4.56
C SER A 246 11.27 10.43 -5.79
N ILE A 247 12.20 11.35 -5.68
CA ILE A 247 13.16 11.66 -6.74
C ILE A 247 13.97 10.42 -7.14
N SER A 248 14.50 9.67 -6.16
CA SER A 248 15.29 8.46 -6.44
C SER A 248 14.47 7.38 -7.14
N VAL A 249 13.20 7.22 -6.79
CA VAL A 249 12.29 6.25 -7.44
C VAL A 249 12.02 6.66 -8.88
N VAL A 250 11.75 7.95 -9.14
CA VAL A 250 11.54 8.47 -10.50
C VAL A 250 12.79 8.24 -11.35
N PHE A 251 13.98 8.56 -10.84
CA PHE A 251 15.24 8.31 -11.56
C PHE A 251 15.45 6.81 -11.84
N SER A 252 15.19 5.94 -10.87
CA SER A 252 15.32 4.49 -11.04
C SER A 252 14.35 3.97 -12.11
N PHE A 253 13.14 4.49 -12.15
CA PHE A 253 12.13 4.13 -13.14
C PHE A 253 12.52 4.63 -14.54
N MET A 254 12.94 5.88 -14.67
CA MET A 254 13.44 6.45 -15.92
C MET A 254 14.66 5.68 -16.44
N PHE A 255 15.59 5.30 -15.56
CA PHE A 255 16.73 4.47 -15.92
C PHE A 255 16.33 3.09 -16.47
N LEU A 256 15.30 2.45 -15.86
CA LEU A 256 14.79 1.19 -16.38
C LEU A 256 14.13 1.36 -17.76
N ILE A 257 13.34 2.41 -17.95
CA ILE A 257 12.75 2.71 -19.28
C ILE A 257 13.87 2.90 -20.29
N TRP A 258 14.88 3.70 -19.99
CA TRP A 258 16.03 3.91 -20.88
C TRP A 258 16.77 2.62 -21.21
N LEU A 259 16.94 1.71 -20.24
CA LEU A 259 17.65 0.45 -20.43
C LEU A 259 16.90 -0.51 -21.37
N PHE A 260 15.57 -0.59 -21.23
CA PHE A 260 14.76 -1.53 -22.01
C PHE A 260 14.18 -0.93 -23.31
N TYR A 261 14.09 0.39 -23.38
CA TYR A 261 13.56 1.13 -24.53
C TYR A 261 14.47 2.34 -24.83
N PRO A 262 15.71 2.10 -25.35
CA PRO A 262 16.66 3.19 -25.62
C PRO A 262 16.15 4.21 -26.65
N THR A 263 15.19 3.84 -27.51
CA THR A 263 14.52 4.75 -28.46
C THR A 263 13.58 5.75 -27.77
N MET A 264 13.29 5.55 -26.50
CA MET A 264 12.43 6.46 -25.69
C MET A 264 13.21 7.63 -25.06
N LEU A 265 14.49 7.82 -25.41
CA LEU A 265 15.24 9.00 -24.93
C LEU A 265 14.57 10.30 -25.38
N ASP A 266 14.01 10.28 -26.60
CA ASP A 266 13.27 11.43 -27.15
C ASP A 266 12.02 11.75 -26.32
N THR A 267 11.30 10.74 -25.82
CA THR A 267 10.11 10.92 -24.97
C THR A 267 10.50 11.40 -23.56
N VAL A 268 11.69 11.04 -23.06
CA VAL A 268 12.19 11.58 -21.78
C VAL A 268 12.57 13.05 -21.93
N ILE A 269 13.11 13.44 -23.07
CA ILE A 269 13.40 14.83 -23.41
C ILE A 269 12.09 15.63 -23.51
N GLU A 270 11.07 15.11 -24.19
CA GLU A 270 9.73 15.73 -24.23
C GLU A 270 9.09 15.89 -22.83
N VAL A 271 9.25 14.92 -21.94
CA VAL A 271 8.77 15.02 -20.54
C VAL A 271 9.57 16.07 -19.78
N LEU A 272 10.88 16.19 -19.99
CA LEU A 272 11.69 17.24 -19.36
C LEU A 272 11.40 18.61 -19.95
N ASP A 273 11.14 18.72 -21.25
CA ASP A 273 10.68 19.93 -21.95
C ASP A 273 9.28 20.34 -21.47
N PHE A 274 8.39 19.38 -21.21
CA PHE A 274 7.09 19.63 -20.59
C PHE A 274 7.22 20.25 -19.19
N PHE A 275 8.13 19.75 -18.35
CA PHE A 275 8.44 20.39 -17.07
C PHE A 275 9.16 21.72 -17.23
N GLY A 276 9.99 21.90 -18.26
CA GLY A 276 10.64 23.17 -18.63
C GLY A 276 9.61 24.22 -19.09
N TYR A 277 8.63 23.82 -19.88
CA TYR A 277 7.55 24.67 -20.35
C TYR A 277 6.66 25.23 -19.20
N TYR A 278 6.41 24.41 -18.16
CA TYR A 278 5.68 24.88 -16.97
C TYR A 278 6.49 25.87 -16.11
N THR A 279 7.82 25.78 -16.10
CA THR A 279 8.65 26.76 -15.37
C THR A 279 8.74 28.10 -16.08
N GLU A 280 8.64 28.18 -17.39
CA GLU A 280 8.57 29.43 -18.15
C GLU A 280 7.23 30.16 -18.01
N TYR A 281 6.14 29.47 -17.68
CA TYR A 281 4.81 30.07 -17.44
C TYR A 281 4.60 30.57 -16.01
N ILE A 282 5.47 30.22 -15.05
CA ILE A 282 5.37 30.58 -13.63
C ILE A 282 6.37 31.71 -13.25
N LEU A 283 7.34 32.03 -14.08
CA LEU A 283 8.24 33.18 -13.96
C LEU A 283 7.78 34.33 -14.86
#